data_6c81a53375b1c9e7d76e2af3725f1f6b
#
_entry.id   6c81a53375b1c9e7d76e2af3725f1f6b
#
_cell.length_a   1.000
_cell.length_b   1.000
_cell.length_c   1.000
_cell.angle_alpha   90.00
_cell.angle_beta   90.00
_cell.angle_gamma   90.00
#
_symmetry.space_group_name_H-M   'P 1'
#
loop_
_entity.id
_entity.type
_entity.pdbx_description
1 polymer ?
#
loop_
_entity_poly.entity_id
_entity_poly.type
_entity_poly.pdbx_seq_one_letter_code
_entity_poly.pdbx_strand_id
1 'polypeptide(L)'
;MKTFNYLHLSGLTAAGLLIACAAQQWLGEHRGYGSNETAFRSSAETIHAAQIEHEAASAKLAMIRDDRAREYKQRNQFAQDSKKRDQAWAAFYTAPAICHNPATTAIFNACADEHIRAKREFESSYASSGGDLTPYKSTVASNE
;
A
#
# COMPACT_ATOMS: atom_id res chain seq x y z
N MET A 1 -24.39 -5.56 8.53
CA MET A 1 -23.96 -6.68 9.41
C MET A 1 -23.97 -7.94 8.56
N LYS A 2 -22.81 -8.48 8.17
CA LYS A 2 -22.69 -9.71 7.38
C LYS A 2 -22.20 -10.79 8.33
N THR A 3 -23.06 -11.76 8.61
CA THR A 3 -22.76 -12.96 9.39
C THR A 3 -21.93 -13.90 8.52
N PHE A 4 -20.66 -14.08 8.86
CA PHE A 4 -19.77 -15.06 8.26
C PHE A 4 -20.11 -16.44 8.79
N ASN A 5 -20.55 -17.34 7.92
CA ASN A 5 -20.86 -18.74 8.23
C ASN A 5 -19.57 -19.53 8.48
N TYR A 6 -19.29 -19.88 9.73
CA TYR A 6 -18.15 -20.70 10.19
C TYR A 6 -18.36 -22.23 10.01
N LEU A 7 -19.20 -22.67 9.10
CA LEU A 7 -19.63 -24.10 9.04
C LEU A 7 -18.81 -24.99 8.10
N HIS A 8 -17.72 -24.51 7.49
CA HIS A 8 -16.97 -25.35 6.52
C HIS A 8 -15.57 -25.81 6.97
N LEU A 9 -15.15 -25.57 8.20
CA LEU A 9 -13.78 -25.94 8.62
C LEU A 9 -13.67 -27.28 9.40
N SER A 10 -14.76 -27.94 9.73
CA SER A 10 -14.74 -29.18 10.53
C SER A 10 -14.64 -30.48 9.74
N GLY A 11 -14.69 -30.41 8.40
CA GLY A 11 -14.68 -31.63 7.54
C GLY A 11 -13.30 -32.19 7.17
N LEU A 12 -12.25 -31.34 7.24
CA LEU A 12 -10.92 -31.71 6.74
C LEU A 12 -10.01 -32.46 7.72
N THR A 13 -10.31 -32.44 9.01
CA THR A 13 -9.48 -33.11 10.02
C THR A 13 -9.76 -34.60 10.17
N ALA A 14 -10.95 -35.06 9.82
CA ALA A 14 -11.31 -36.50 9.94
C ALA A 14 -10.71 -37.37 8.81
N ALA A 15 -10.53 -36.82 7.60
CA ALA A 15 -9.97 -37.55 6.48
C ALA A 15 -8.45 -37.80 6.63
N GLY A 16 -7.71 -36.88 7.27
CA GLY A 16 -6.27 -37.04 7.49
C GLY A 16 -5.91 -38.15 8.48
N LEU A 17 -6.76 -38.43 9.46
CA LEU A 17 -6.50 -39.46 10.50
C LEU A 17 -6.74 -40.89 9.98
N LEU A 18 -7.66 -41.10 9.05
CA LEU A 18 -7.94 -42.39 8.47
C LEU A 18 -6.85 -42.86 7.50
N ILE A 19 -6.20 -41.92 6.78
CA ILE A 19 -5.09 -42.24 5.87
C ILE A 19 -3.83 -42.64 6.65
N ALA A 20 -3.59 -42.06 7.81
CA ALA A 20 -2.47 -42.41 8.69
C ALA A 20 -2.61 -43.82 9.28
N CYS A 21 -3.82 -44.24 9.65
CA CYS A 21 -4.07 -45.59 10.17
C CYS A 21 -3.96 -46.69 9.10
N ALA A 22 -4.38 -46.43 7.88
CA ALA A 22 -4.26 -47.40 6.78
C ALA A 22 -2.81 -47.66 6.37
N ALA A 23 -1.95 -46.61 6.43
CA ALA A 23 -0.53 -46.77 6.14
C ALA A 23 0.22 -47.60 7.20
N GLN A 24 -0.20 -47.55 8.46
CA GLN A 24 0.41 -48.36 9.53
C GLN A 24 0.07 -49.86 9.44
N GLN A 25 -1.10 -50.23 8.96
CA GLN A 25 -1.46 -51.63 8.80
C GLN A 25 -0.74 -52.28 7.61
N TRP A 26 -0.47 -51.54 6.54
CA TRP A 26 0.22 -52.06 5.36
C TRP A 26 1.73 -52.29 5.60
N LEU A 27 2.36 -51.55 6.51
CA LEU A 27 3.77 -51.65 6.89
C LEU A 27 4.08 -52.83 7.81
N GLY A 28 3.06 -53.48 8.38
CA GLY A 28 3.23 -54.61 9.30
C GLY A 28 3.51 -55.97 8.57
N GLU A 29 3.20 -56.09 7.31
CA GLU A 29 3.16 -57.41 6.60
C GLU A 29 4.38 -57.66 5.71
N HIS A 30 5.23 -56.65 5.46
CA HIS A 30 6.45 -56.83 4.66
C HIS A 30 7.72 -56.60 5.48
N ARG A 31 7.93 -57.42 6.51
CA ARG A 31 9.25 -57.58 7.15
C ARG A 31 10.22 -58.35 6.25
N GLY A 32 10.64 -57.73 5.15
CA GLY A 32 11.87 -58.08 4.45
C GLY A 32 13.05 -57.38 5.12
N TYR A 33 13.83 -58.09 5.88
CA TYR A 33 15.09 -57.61 6.49
C TYR A 33 16.02 -57.15 5.37
N GLY A 34 16.34 -55.83 5.30
CA GLY A 34 17.44 -55.35 4.51
C GLY A 34 17.30 -54.00 3.79
N SER A 35 16.12 -53.38 3.72
CA SER A 35 15.93 -52.16 2.92
C SER A 35 15.47 -50.92 3.70
N ASN A 36 15.40 -50.99 5.02
CA ASN A 36 14.82 -49.88 5.82
C ASN A 36 15.73 -48.64 5.96
N GLU A 37 17.04 -48.78 5.83
CA GLU A 37 17.96 -47.67 6.07
C GLU A 37 17.99 -46.70 4.88
N THR A 38 17.89 -47.19 3.66
CA THR A 38 17.86 -46.32 2.45
C THR A 38 16.50 -45.63 2.30
N ALA A 39 15.39 -46.28 2.63
CA ALA A 39 14.06 -45.69 2.59
C ALA A 39 13.89 -44.58 3.68
N PHE A 40 14.50 -44.78 4.85
CA PHE A 40 14.48 -43.79 5.92
C PHE A 40 15.31 -42.55 5.59
N ARG A 41 16.49 -42.74 4.97
CA ARG A 41 17.31 -41.62 4.51
C ARG A 41 16.64 -40.80 3.41
N SER A 42 16.01 -41.45 2.43
CA SER A 42 15.29 -40.75 1.36
C SER A 42 14.09 -39.98 1.87
N SER A 43 13.37 -40.49 2.88
CA SER A 43 12.26 -39.77 3.49
C SER A 43 12.72 -38.57 4.33
N ALA A 44 13.84 -38.67 5.04
CA ALA A 44 14.43 -37.56 5.79
C ALA A 44 14.92 -36.43 4.85
N GLU A 45 15.54 -36.77 3.73
CA GLU A 45 15.99 -35.80 2.72
C GLU A 45 14.83 -35.08 2.06
N THR A 46 13.72 -35.78 1.76
CA THR A 46 12.52 -35.14 1.19
C THR A 46 11.83 -34.21 2.18
N ILE A 47 11.78 -34.55 3.46
CA ILE A 47 11.24 -33.67 4.51
C ILE A 47 12.11 -32.42 4.66
N HIS A 48 13.42 -32.56 4.66
CA HIS A 48 14.35 -31.45 4.72
C HIS A 48 14.21 -30.50 3.52
N ALA A 49 14.11 -31.05 2.31
CA ALA A 49 13.90 -30.28 1.10
C ALA A 49 12.57 -29.48 1.16
N ALA A 50 11.48 -30.14 1.60
CA ALA A 50 10.19 -29.48 1.75
C ALA A 50 10.20 -28.38 2.83
N GLN A 51 10.96 -28.56 3.91
CA GLN A 51 11.14 -27.52 4.93
C GLN A 51 11.88 -26.30 4.38
N ILE A 52 12.96 -26.51 3.64
CA ILE A 52 13.71 -25.40 3.02
C ILE A 52 12.83 -24.62 2.04
N GLU A 53 12.05 -25.32 1.20
CA GLU A 53 11.12 -24.66 0.28
C GLU A 53 10.03 -23.87 1.03
N HIS A 54 9.50 -24.41 2.11
CA HIS A 54 8.50 -23.73 2.93
C HIS A 54 9.07 -22.47 3.62
N GLU A 55 10.30 -22.56 4.14
CA GLU A 55 10.99 -21.41 4.73
C GLU A 55 11.29 -20.33 3.69
N ALA A 56 11.76 -20.72 2.50
CA ALA A 56 12.00 -19.79 1.40
C ALA A 56 10.70 -19.11 0.93
N ALA A 57 9.60 -19.87 0.83
CA ALA A 57 8.29 -19.33 0.48
C ALA A 57 7.76 -18.37 1.55
N SER A 58 7.92 -18.69 2.83
CA SER A 58 7.50 -17.83 3.94
C SER A 58 8.30 -16.54 4.00
N ALA A 59 9.62 -16.61 3.80
CA ALA A 59 10.49 -15.44 3.71
C ALA A 59 10.11 -14.53 2.54
N LYS A 60 9.82 -15.09 1.37
CA LYS A 60 9.35 -14.34 0.21
C LYS A 60 8.02 -13.63 0.47
N LEU A 61 7.08 -14.30 1.14
CA LEU A 61 5.81 -13.69 1.52
C LEU A 61 5.99 -12.55 2.54
N ALA A 62 6.92 -12.71 3.48
CA ALA A 62 7.25 -11.64 4.44
C ALA A 62 7.81 -10.41 3.71
N MET A 63 8.73 -10.58 2.77
CA MET A 63 9.28 -9.48 1.96
C MET A 63 8.19 -8.75 1.18
N ILE A 64 7.26 -9.48 0.54
CA ILE A 64 6.14 -8.89 -0.21
C ILE A 64 5.21 -8.08 0.72
N ARG A 65 4.97 -8.56 1.94
CA ARG A 65 4.16 -7.82 2.94
C ARG A 65 4.84 -6.53 3.37
N ASP A 66 6.13 -6.59 3.61
CA ASP A 66 6.92 -5.42 4.03
C ASP A 66 7.00 -4.37 2.92
N ASP A 67 7.18 -4.80 1.67
CA ASP A 67 7.16 -3.90 0.51
C ASP A 67 5.81 -3.20 0.37
N ARG A 68 4.71 -3.94 0.44
CA ARG A 68 3.36 -3.37 0.40
C ARG A 68 3.10 -2.40 1.55
N ALA A 69 3.59 -2.71 2.75
CA ALA A 69 3.46 -1.83 3.91
C ALA A 69 4.26 -0.53 3.72
N ARG A 70 5.46 -0.59 3.13
CA ARG A 70 6.26 0.58 2.77
C ARG A 70 5.56 1.44 1.72
N GLU A 71 5.08 0.83 0.64
CA GLU A 71 4.33 1.55 -0.40
C GLU A 71 3.07 2.22 0.12
N TYR A 72 2.34 1.55 1.01
CA TYR A 72 1.15 2.12 1.63
C TYR A 72 1.49 3.34 2.50
N LYS A 73 2.55 3.25 3.31
CA LYS A 73 3.03 4.38 4.11
C LYS A 73 3.46 5.57 3.24
N GLN A 74 4.23 5.31 2.17
CA GLN A 74 4.66 6.36 1.24
C GLN A 74 3.48 7.06 0.57
N ARG A 75 2.48 6.29 0.08
CA ARG A 75 1.26 6.86 -0.52
C ARG A 75 0.48 7.71 0.46
N ASN A 76 0.34 7.26 1.71
CA ASN A 76 -0.36 8.04 2.74
C ASN A 76 0.39 9.32 3.10
N GLN A 77 1.72 9.26 3.23
CA GLN A 77 2.54 10.45 3.46
C GLN A 77 2.39 11.44 2.32
N PHE A 78 2.52 10.99 1.08
CA PHE A 78 2.35 11.84 -0.10
C PHE A 78 0.95 12.48 -0.14
N ALA A 79 -0.11 11.71 0.15
CA ALA A 79 -1.47 12.24 0.19
C ALA A 79 -1.67 13.30 1.29
N GLN A 80 -1.06 13.08 2.47
CA GLN A 80 -1.09 14.06 3.55
C GLN A 80 -0.32 15.34 3.21
N ASP A 81 0.85 15.21 2.60
CA ASP A 81 1.67 16.36 2.21
C ASP A 81 1.01 17.16 1.08
N SER A 82 0.40 16.48 0.10
CA SER A 82 -0.41 17.14 -0.93
C SER A 82 -1.56 17.93 -0.31
N LYS A 83 -2.31 17.31 0.62
CA LYS A 83 -3.43 17.98 1.31
C LYS A 83 -2.96 19.21 2.10
N LYS A 84 -1.83 19.12 2.81
CA LYS A 84 -1.26 20.27 3.53
C LYS A 84 -0.88 21.39 2.57
N ARG A 85 -0.26 21.06 1.44
CA ARG A 85 0.11 22.02 0.41
C ARG A 85 -1.10 22.70 -0.22
N ASP A 86 -2.17 21.94 -0.50
CA ASP A 86 -3.42 22.50 -1.03
C ASP A 86 -4.10 23.44 -0.02
N GLN A 87 -4.07 23.11 1.27
CA GLN A 87 -4.57 23.97 2.34
C GLN A 87 -3.73 25.25 2.47
N ALA A 88 -2.42 25.13 2.40
CA ALA A 88 -1.53 26.28 2.43
C ALA A 88 -1.72 27.19 1.21
N TRP A 89 -1.93 26.60 0.02
CA TRP A 89 -2.25 27.34 -1.18
C TRP A 89 -3.56 28.12 -1.04
N ALA A 90 -4.61 27.49 -0.53
CA ALA A 90 -5.91 28.13 -0.33
C ALA A 90 -5.86 29.28 0.69
N ALA A 91 -4.97 29.18 1.69
CA ALA A 91 -4.73 30.26 2.64
C ALA A 91 -3.86 31.40 2.05
N PHE A 92 -2.92 31.04 1.18
CA PHE A 92 -2.00 31.97 0.54
C PHE A 92 -2.68 32.81 -0.55
N TYR A 93 -3.46 32.17 -1.42
CA TYR A 93 -4.05 32.82 -2.59
C TYR A 93 -5.58 32.78 -2.57
N THR A 94 -6.18 33.98 -2.59
CA THR A 94 -7.60 34.17 -2.83
C THR A 94 -7.75 34.94 -4.14
N ALA A 95 -8.46 34.36 -5.11
CA ALA A 95 -8.71 35.01 -6.39
C ALA A 95 -9.55 36.29 -6.19
N PRO A 96 -9.16 37.42 -6.82
CA PRO A 96 -9.98 38.63 -6.81
C PRO A 96 -11.40 38.38 -7.35
N ALA A 97 -12.39 39.09 -6.82
CA ALA A 97 -13.79 38.92 -7.21
C ALA A 97 -14.01 39.07 -8.73
N ILE A 98 -13.31 40.03 -9.36
CA ILE A 98 -13.38 40.25 -10.81
C ILE A 98 -12.91 39.04 -11.64
N CYS A 99 -12.08 38.17 -11.05
CA CYS A 99 -11.57 36.97 -11.71
C CYS A 99 -12.55 35.79 -11.69
N HIS A 100 -13.59 35.83 -10.89
CA HIS A 100 -14.61 34.78 -10.88
C HIS A 100 -15.52 34.82 -12.11
N ASN A 101 -15.74 36.02 -12.66
CA ASN A 101 -16.53 36.20 -13.89
C ASN A 101 -15.95 37.37 -14.72
N PRO A 102 -14.85 37.15 -15.44
CA PRO A 102 -14.16 38.22 -16.17
C PRO A 102 -15.02 38.72 -17.34
N ALA A 103 -15.34 40.02 -17.33
CA ALA A 103 -16.19 40.64 -18.33
C ALA A 103 -15.51 40.77 -19.72
N THR A 104 -14.18 40.75 -19.77
CA THR A 104 -13.40 40.91 -21.02
C THR A 104 -12.23 39.93 -21.07
N THR A 105 -11.74 39.66 -22.28
CA THR A 105 -10.53 38.85 -22.50
C THR A 105 -9.31 39.46 -21.84
N ALA A 106 -9.22 40.79 -21.78
CA ALA A 106 -8.10 41.48 -21.13
C ALA A 106 -8.10 41.19 -19.61
N ILE A 107 -9.25 41.22 -18.94
CA ILE A 107 -9.40 40.88 -17.52
C ILE A 107 -9.08 39.40 -17.32
N PHE A 108 -9.58 38.51 -18.17
CA PHE A 108 -9.26 37.08 -18.10
C PHE A 108 -7.75 36.82 -18.15
N ASN A 109 -7.05 37.46 -19.11
CA ASN A 109 -5.60 37.31 -19.23
C ASN A 109 -4.86 37.86 -17.99
N ALA A 110 -5.28 39.01 -17.48
CA ALA A 110 -4.69 39.59 -16.27
C ALA A 110 -4.87 38.67 -15.06
N CYS A 111 -6.05 38.06 -14.90
CA CYS A 111 -6.32 37.06 -13.84
C CYS A 111 -5.47 35.81 -13.99
N ALA A 112 -5.28 35.31 -15.22
CA ALA A 112 -4.44 34.16 -15.50
C ALA A 112 -2.97 34.42 -15.15
N ASP A 113 -2.46 35.57 -15.57
CA ASP A 113 -1.08 36.01 -15.26
C ASP A 113 -0.86 36.18 -13.75
N GLU A 114 -1.86 36.74 -13.06
CA GLU A 114 -1.85 36.89 -11.62
C GLU A 114 -1.78 35.54 -10.92
N HIS A 115 -2.63 34.59 -11.32
CA HIS A 115 -2.63 33.24 -10.76
C HIS A 115 -1.26 32.54 -10.95
N ILE A 116 -0.68 32.66 -12.15
CA ILE A 116 0.65 32.09 -12.46
C ILE A 116 1.73 32.71 -11.56
N ARG A 117 1.68 34.03 -11.36
CA ARG A 117 2.63 34.75 -10.51
C ARG A 117 2.51 34.32 -9.06
N ALA A 118 1.28 34.32 -8.53
CA ALA A 118 0.99 33.84 -7.19
C ALA A 118 1.45 32.40 -6.99
N LYS A 119 1.25 31.53 -7.99
CA LYS A 119 1.69 30.15 -7.92
C LYS A 119 3.21 30.01 -7.81
N ARG A 120 3.95 30.76 -8.61
CA ARG A 120 5.43 30.76 -8.54
C ARG A 120 5.94 31.25 -7.19
N GLU A 121 5.34 32.31 -6.66
CA GLU A 121 5.70 32.86 -5.36
C GLU A 121 5.40 31.86 -4.25
N PHE A 122 4.22 31.23 -4.29
CA PHE A 122 3.87 30.16 -3.38
C PHE A 122 4.90 29.02 -3.39
N GLU A 123 5.24 28.49 -4.57
CA GLU A 123 6.18 27.37 -4.69
C GLU A 123 7.55 27.69 -4.11
N SER A 124 8.06 28.92 -4.38
CA SER A 124 9.35 29.35 -3.87
C SER A 124 9.34 29.57 -2.35
N SER A 125 8.26 30.13 -1.83
CA SER A 125 8.13 30.47 -0.41
C SER A 125 7.76 29.23 0.42
N TYR A 126 6.89 28.34 -0.09
CA TYR A 126 6.49 27.13 0.59
C TYR A 126 7.67 26.19 0.85
N ALA A 127 8.58 26.07 -0.12
CA ALA A 127 9.79 25.27 0.01
C ALA A 127 10.74 25.77 1.11
N SER A 128 10.76 27.09 1.36
CA SER A 128 11.65 27.72 2.33
C SER A 128 11.05 27.90 3.73
N SER A 129 9.74 28.11 3.83
CA SER A 129 9.04 28.43 5.10
C SER A 129 8.38 27.25 5.78
N GLY A 130 8.29 26.08 5.11
CA GLY A 130 7.58 24.92 5.66
C GLY A 130 6.06 25.11 5.77
N GLY A 131 5.51 26.11 5.06
CA GLY A 131 4.06 26.35 4.97
C GLY A 131 3.53 27.53 5.78
N ASP A 132 4.36 28.23 6.53
CA ASP A 132 3.97 29.50 7.19
C ASP A 132 4.17 30.66 6.20
N LEU A 133 3.11 31.03 5.50
CA LEU A 133 3.13 31.99 4.41
C LEU A 133 2.21 33.17 4.71
N THR A 134 2.69 34.36 4.40
CA THR A 134 1.83 35.56 4.39
C THR A 134 0.90 35.50 3.17
N PRO A 135 -0.38 35.92 3.31
CA PRO A 135 -1.32 35.94 2.19
C PRO A 135 -0.81 36.78 1.03
N TYR A 136 -0.99 36.28 -0.17
CA TYR A 136 -0.62 36.97 -1.40
C TYR A 136 -1.48 38.20 -1.63
N LYS A 137 -0.85 39.33 -1.95
CA LYS A 137 -1.55 40.56 -2.33
C LYS A 137 -1.71 40.61 -3.85
N SER A 138 -2.94 40.46 -4.32
CA SER A 138 -3.24 40.62 -5.73
C SER A 138 -2.97 42.03 -6.21
N THR A 139 -2.43 42.14 -7.43
CA THR A 139 -2.23 43.43 -8.14
C THR A 139 -3.36 43.72 -9.12
N VAL A 140 -4.25 42.77 -9.35
CA VAL A 140 -5.46 42.99 -10.17
C VAL A 140 -6.44 43.82 -9.34
N ALA A 141 -6.61 45.07 -9.72
CA ALA A 141 -7.49 46.00 -9.01
C ALA A 141 -8.95 45.45 -9.02
N SER A 142 -9.53 45.35 -7.83
CA SER A 142 -10.97 45.26 -7.67
C SER A 142 -11.51 46.63 -8.05
N ASN A 143 -12.01 46.80 -9.25
CA ASN A 143 -12.80 48.01 -9.58
C ASN A 143 -14.13 47.86 -8.82
N GLU A 144 -14.16 48.38 -7.60
CA GLU A 144 -15.39 48.70 -6.88
C GLU A 144 -16.06 49.91 -7.51
#